data_54246cfe315f5e4dbcbabab5224ad693
#
_entry.id   54246cfe315f5e4dbcbabab5224ad693
#
_cell.length_a   1.000
_cell.length_b   1.000
_cell.length_c   1.000
_cell.angle_alpha   90.00
_cell.angle_beta   90.00
_cell.angle_gamma   90.00
#
_symmetry.space_group_name_H-M   'P 1'
#
loop_
_entity.id
_entity.type
_entity.pdbx_description
1 polymer ?
#
loop_
_entity_poly.entity_id
_entity_poly.type
_entity_poly.pdbx_seq_one_letter_code
_entity_poly.pdbx_strand_id
1 'polypeptide(L)'
;MSSGNLGQIFAQRASELREYIFSQPASNFENNPWALAGAIETFSNTKGHMMIFRDAKLAIAKEQLMAQQPAPRTILEFGTFVGKSALAWGAILRDIYGERVPEDVNVYTFDPNPQMVALARDLVKLAGIEDIVHVLEGPGSDILKRLYAEGKVASVDMAFFDHWEEFYLPDLQLIEELKLWRVGSLAIADNTDFPGAPEYLAYVKAGGNGTAGSVKYESKSYETQAGRGPVSAFLIPLLLLFVSC
;
A
#
# COMPACT_ATOMS: atom_id res chain seq x y z
N MET A 1 9.74 14.32 -18.81
CA MET A 1 9.93 13.04 -19.51
C MET A 1 8.58 12.60 -20.02
N SER A 2 8.45 12.01 -21.21
CA SER A 2 7.14 11.55 -21.70
C SER A 2 6.72 10.30 -20.90
N SER A 3 5.42 10.14 -20.64
CA SER A 3 4.83 9.02 -19.90
C SER A 3 5.27 7.63 -20.43
N GLY A 4 5.51 7.50 -21.74
CA GLY A 4 6.02 6.27 -22.35
C GLY A 4 7.44 5.85 -21.92
N ASN A 5 8.30 6.80 -21.54
CA ASN A 5 9.65 6.53 -21.09
C ASN A 5 9.67 6.01 -19.64
N LEU A 6 8.80 6.53 -18.77
CA LEU A 6 8.69 6.07 -17.38
C LEU A 6 8.18 4.62 -17.30
N GLY A 7 7.16 4.26 -18.10
CA GLY A 7 6.64 2.89 -18.13
C GLY A 7 7.70 1.86 -18.55
N GLN A 8 8.54 2.18 -19.54
CA GLN A 8 9.64 1.32 -19.97
C GLN A 8 10.71 1.16 -18.87
N ILE A 9 11.06 2.26 -18.18
CA ILE A 9 12.02 2.22 -17.07
C ILE A 9 11.49 1.32 -15.94
N PHE A 10 10.22 1.45 -15.57
CA PHE A 10 9.62 0.60 -14.53
C PHE A 10 9.56 -0.86 -14.93
N ALA A 11 9.18 -1.15 -16.18
CA ALA A 11 9.17 -2.53 -16.70
C ALA A 11 10.57 -3.16 -16.66
N GLN A 12 11.59 -2.42 -17.08
CA GLN A 12 12.97 -2.86 -16.99
C GLN A 12 13.40 -3.13 -15.55
N ARG A 13 13.12 -2.20 -14.63
CA ARG A 13 13.45 -2.35 -13.21
C ARG A 13 12.76 -3.54 -12.55
N ALA A 14 11.51 -3.79 -12.90
CA ALA A 14 10.77 -4.95 -12.41
C ALA A 14 11.42 -6.26 -12.90
N SER A 15 11.89 -6.31 -14.16
CA SER A 15 12.60 -7.46 -14.70
C SER A 15 13.95 -7.69 -14.02
N GLU A 16 14.71 -6.63 -13.79
CA GLU A 16 16.00 -6.67 -13.06
C GLU A 16 15.80 -7.12 -11.60
N LEU A 17 14.76 -6.62 -10.94
CA LEU A 17 14.39 -7.06 -9.59
C LEU A 17 14.02 -8.54 -9.56
N ARG A 18 13.22 -9.00 -10.52
CA ARG A 18 12.87 -10.41 -10.65
C ARG A 18 14.12 -11.28 -10.74
N GLU A 19 15.04 -10.95 -11.64
CA GLU A 19 16.31 -11.67 -11.78
C GLU A 19 17.11 -11.64 -10.47
N TYR A 20 17.22 -10.47 -9.82
CA TYR A 20 17.94 -10.32 -8.55
C TYR A 20 17.38 -11.23 -7.45
N ILE A 21 16.06 -11.31 -7.30
CA ILE A 21 15.44 -12.16 -6.26
C ILE A 21 15.58 -13.65 -6.62
N PHE A 22 15.18 -14.04 -7.82
CA PHE A 22 15.10 -15.47 -8.20
C PHE A 22 16.45 -16.11 -8.58
N SER A 23 17.52 -15.31 -8.70
CA SER A 23 18.90 -15.84 -8.79
C SER A 23 19.49 -16.24 -7.43
N GLN A 24 18.86 -15.88 -6.34
CA GLN A 24 19.29 -16.24 -4.99
C GLN A 24 18.62 -17.55 -4.54
N PRO A 25 19.19 -18.29 -3.55
CA PRO A 25 18.53 -19.45 -2.98
C PRO A 25 17.13 -19.09 -2.43
N ALA A 26 16.12 -19.86 -2.81
CA ALA A 26 14.74 -19.65 -2.38
C ALA A 26 14.63 -19.64 -0.83
N SER A 27 15.44 -20.45 -0.15
CA SER A 27 15.51 -20.50 1.32
C SER A 27 15.81 -19.17 2.01
N ASN A 28 16.32 -18.17 1.27
CA ASN A 28 16.50 -16.82 1.82
C ASN A 28 15.17 -16.08 2.02
N PHE A 29 14.12 -16.50 1.32
CA PHE A 29 12.87 -15.77 1.17
C PHE A 29 11.62 -16.59 1.48
N GLU A 30 11.71 -17.92 1.36
CA GLU A 30 10.57 -18.82 1.57
C GLU A 30 9.92 -18.59 2.93
N ASN A 31 8.60 -18.36 2.93
CA ASN A 31 7.79 -18.09 4.11
C ASN A 31 8.27 -16.88 4.94
N ASN A 32 9.04 -15.99 4.33
CA ASN A 32 9.60 -14.82 5.00
C ASN A 32 9.33 -13.51 4.23
N PRO A 33 8.12 -12.92 4.37
CA PRO A 33 7.76 -11.69 3.68
C PRO A 33 8.64 -10.49 4.06
N TRP A 34 9.14 -10.42 5.30
CA TRP A 34 10.07 -9.37 5.73
C TRP A 34 11.41 -9.45 5.00
N ALA A 35 11.95 -10.66 4.80
CA ALA A 35 13.20 -10.82 4.05
C ALA A 35 13.04 -10.36 2.58
N LEU A 36 11.92 -10.69 1.95
CA LEU A 36 11.61 -10.23 0.59
C LEU A 36 11.44 -8.71 0.51
N ALA A 37 10.67 -8.10 1.40
CA ALA A 37 10.50 -6.65 1.45
C ALA A 37 11.84 -5.93 1.63
N GLY A 38 12.71 -6.44 2.51
CA GLY A 38 14.08 -5.94 2.73
C GLY A 38 15.00 -6.12 1.53
N ALA A 39 14.87 -7.23 0.77
CA ALA A 39 15.63 -7.45 -0.45
C ALA A 39 15.23 -6.48 -1.56
N ILE A 40 13.94 -6.15 -1.69
CA ILE A 40 13.45 -5.12 -2.62
C ILE A 40 14.01 -3.74 -2.25
N GLU A 41 14.01 -3.38 -0.95
CA GLU A 41 14.62 -2.13 -0.46
C GLU A 41 16.13 -2.09 -0.79
N THR A 42 16.84 -3.20 -0.54
CA THR A 42 18.27 -3.34 -0.84
C THR A 42 18.55 -3.18 -2.33
N PHE A 43 17.77 -3.85 -3.19
CA PHE A 43 17.86 -3.71 -4.65
C PHE A 43 17.68 -2.26 -5.08
N SER A 44 16.63 -1.60 -4.61
CA SER A 44 16.34 -0.20 -4.91
C SER A 44 17.46 0.75 -4.47
N ASN A 45 18.13 0.45 -3.37
CA ASN A 45 19.23 1.26 -2.85
C ASN A 45 20.58 1.04 -3.56
N THR A 46 20.80 -0.15 -4.13
CA THR A 46 22.12 -0.57 -4.65
C THR A 46 22.21 -0.74 -6.15
N LYS A 47 21.11 -1.16 -6.79
CA LYS A 47 21.09 -1.51 -8.22
C LYS A 47 20.38 -0.46 -9.08
N GLY A 48 19.42 0.28 -8.51
CA GLY A 48 18.72 1.36 -9.20
C GLY A 48 17.45 1.76 -8.51
N HIS A 49 17.28 3.06 -8.38
CA HIS A 49 16.14 3.65 -7.69
C HIS A 49 14.80 3.12 -8.23
N MET A 50 13.92 2.71 -7.32
CA MET A 50 12.53 2.34 -7.58
C MET A 50 11.60 3.18 -6.72
N MET A 51 10.41 3.46 -7.23
CA MET A 51 9.33 4.14 -6.51
C MET A 51 8.63 3.12 -5.62
N ILE A 52 9.21 2.84 -4.46
CA ILE A 52 8.68 1.89 -3.48
C ILE A 52 8.41 2.59 -2.16
N PHE A 53 7.42 2.13 -1.43
CA PHE A 53 7.15 2.58 -0.07
C PHE A 53 8.32 2.23 0.84
N ARG A 54 9.09 3.24 1.26
CA ARG A 54 10.37 3.09 1.95
C ARG A 54 10.21 2.63 3.41
N ASP A 55 11.23 1.92 3.92
CA ASP A 55 11.22 1.36 5.28
C ASP A 55 10.98 2.42 6.37
N ALA A 56 11.45 3.65 6.20
CA ALA A 56 11.20 4.74 7.15
C ALA A 56 9.71 5.10 7.27
N LYS A 57 8.97 5.13 6.15
CA LYS A 57 7.52 5.35 6.13
C LYS A 57 6.76 4.10 6.61
N LEU A 58 7.24 2.93 6.18
CA LEU A 58 6.67 1.65 6.56
C LEU A 58 6.71 1.44 8.09
N ALA A 59 7.79 1.87 8.77
CA ALA A 59 7.89 1.78 10.22
C ALA A 59 6.78 2.58 10.93
N ILE A 60 6.47 3.79 10.42
CA ILE A 60 5.38 4.61 10.95
C ILE A 60 4.03 3.93 10.72
N ALA A 61 3.78 3.47 9.50
CA ALA A 61 2.54 2.78 9.15
C ALA A 61 2.34 1.49 9.98
N LYS A 62 3.42 0.71 10.16
CA LYS A 62 3.42 -0.50 11.00
C LYS A 62 3.01 -0.18 12.44
N GLU A 63 3.60 0.85 13.06
CA GLU A 63 3.27 1.26 14.43
C GLU A 63 1.77 1.57 14.57
N GLN A 64 1.21 2.35 13.64
CA GLN A 64 -0.21 2.71 13.67
C GLN A 64 -1.12 1.50 13.44
N LEU A 65 -0.76 0.64 12.51
CA LEU A 65 -1.55 -0.55 12.19
C LEU A 65 -1.57 -1.55 13.35
N MET A 66 -0.42 -1.75 14.01
CA MET A 66 -0.31 -2.62 15.18
C MET A 66 -1.02 -2.06 16.41
N ALA A 67 -1.22 -0.74 16.49
CA ALA A 67 -1.94 -0.09 17.59
C ALA A 67 -3.46 -0.12 17.42
N GLN A 68 -3.99 -0.49 16.26
CA GLN A 68 -5.45 -0.51 16.02
C GLN A 68 -6.19 -1.46 16.97
N GLN A 69 -7.34 -0.96 17.43
CA GLN A 69 -8.30 -1.76 18.20
C GLN A 69 -9.71 -1.59 17.62
N PRO A 70 -10.40 -2.66 17.27
CA PRO A 70 -9.91 -4.06 17.21
C PRO A 70 -8.79 -4.24 16.18
N ALA A 71 -8.03 -5.33 16.28
CA ALA A 71 -6.95 -5.65 15.37
C ALA A 71 -7.42 -5.65 13.88
N PRO A 72 -6.60 -5.13 12.94
CA PRO A 72 -7.01 -4.94 11.56
C PRO A 72 -7.22 -6.27 10.82
N ARG A 73 -8.30 -6.38 10.05
CA ARG A 73 -8.64 -7.57 9.24
C ARG A 73 -8.60 -7.33 7.74
N THR A 74 -8.99 -6.13 7.30
CA THR A 74 -9.07 -5.82 5.87
C THR A 74 -8.21 -4.62 5.54
N ILE A 75 -7.22 -4.85 4.70
CA ILE A 75 -6.35 -3.82 4.13
C ILE A 75 -6.62 -3.72 2.64
N LEU A 76 -6.87 -2.51 2.15
CA LEU A 76 -6.91 -2.19 0.72
C LEU A 76 -5.64 -1.42 0.35
N GLU A 77 -5.01 -1.78 -0.75
CA GLU A 77 -3.86 -1.08 -1.31
C GLU A 77 -4.12 -0.72 -2.76
N PHE A 78 -4.12 0.57 -3.05
CA PHE A 78 -4.25 1.13 -4.38
C PHE A 78 -2.84 1.46 -4.90
N GLY A 79 -2.34 0.63 -5.81
CA GLY A 79 -0.97 0.68 -6.31
C GLY A 79 -0.09 -0.44 -5.73
N THR A 80 -0.05 -1.60 -6.40
CA THR A 80 0.80 -2.74 -6.00
C THR A 80 2.25 -2.53 -6.42
N PHE A 81 2.46 -2.00 -7.62
CA PHE A 81 3.77 -1.95 -8.27
C PHE A 81 4.47 -3.32 -8.18
N VAL A 82 5.69 -3.38 -7.61
CA VAL A 82 6.43 -4.64 -7.44
C VAL A 82 6.06 -5.41 -6.16
N GLY A 83 5.09 -4.93 -5.37
CA GLY A 83 4.54 -5.65 -4.22
C GLY A 83 5.31 -5.49 -2.91
N LYS A 84 6.22 -4.52 -2.77
CA LYS A 84 6.98 -4.35 -1.50
C LYS A 84 6.07 -4.06 -0.32
N SER A 85 5.18 -3.09 -0.45
CA SER A 85 4.21 -2.71 0.59
C SER A 85 3.20 -3.83 0.85
N ALA A 86 2.70 -4.50 -0.20
CA ALA A 86 1.82 -5.65 -0.06
C ALA A 86 2.45 -6.78 0.78
N LEU A 87 3.73 -7.10 0.54
CA LEU A 87 4.49 -8.06 1.36
C LEU A 87 4.58 -7.60 2.81
N ALA A 88 4.83 -6.31 3.03
CA ALA A 88 4.93 -5.76 4.37
C ALA A 88 3.59 -5.76 5.12
N TRP A 89 2.48 -5.45 4.45
CA TRP A 89 1.14 -5.54 5.05
C TRP A 89 0.82 -6.97 5.49
N GLY A 90 1.08 -7.96 4.63
CA GLY A 90 0.93 -9.38 4.98
C GLY A 90 1.82 -9.80 6.15
N ALA A 91 3.07 -9.31 6.18
CA ALA A 91 4.00 -9.57 7.27
C ALA A 91 3.52 -8.97 8.61
N ILE A 92 2.99 -7.72 8.57
CA ILE A 92 2.43 -7.06 9.76
C ILE A 92 1.22 -7.83 10.29
N LEU A 93 0.33 -8.30 9.42
CA LEU A 93 -0.81 -9.11 9.83
C LEU A 93 -0.35 -10.44 10.47
N ARG A 94 0.69 -11.08 9.94
CA ARG A 94 1.31 -12.23 10.62
C ARG A 94 1.92 -11.89 11.98
N ASP A 95 2.58 -10.73 12.09
CA ASP A 95 3.11 -10.24 13.37
C ASP A 95 1.99 -10.03 14.42
N ILE A 96 0.80 -9.58 13.97
CA ILE A 96 -0.36 -9.32 14.85
C ILE A 96 -1.06 -10.61 15.27
N TYR A 97 -1.32 -11.53 14.32
CA TYR A 97 -2.16 -12.72 14.55
C TYR A 97 -1.36 -13.98 14.87
N GLY A 98 -0.03 -13.98 14.65
CA GLY A 98 0.82 -15.14 14.82
C GLY A 98 0.71 -16.14 13.65
N GLU A 99 1.04 -17.42 13.92
CA GLU A 99 1.12 -18.46 12.89
C GLU A 99 -0.24 -18.80 12.23
N ARG A 100 -1.34 -18.53 12.93
CA ARG A 100 -2.69 -18.82 12.45
C ARG A 100 -3.45 -17.52 12.23
N VAL A 101 -3.23 -16.92 11.06
CA VAL A 101 -4.00 -15.77 10.62
C VAL A 101 -5.44 -16.23 10.32
N PRO A 102 -6.48 -15.56 10.85
CA PRO A 102 -7.87 -15.91 10.53
C PRO A 102 -8.17 -15.77 9.04
N GLU A 103 -9.06 -16.62 8.50
CA GLU A 103 -9.43 -16.63 7.07
C GLU A 103 -10.09 -15.32 6.58
N ASP A 104 -10.65 -14.54 7.49
CA ASP A 104 -11.26 -13.23 7.21
C ASP A 104 -10.26 -12.06 7.32
N VAL A 105 -8.96 -12.35 7.46
CA VAL A 105 -7.88 -11.35 7.46
C VAL A 105 -7.25 -11.31 6.08
N ASN A 106 -7.40 -10.18 5.37
CA ASN A 106 -7.04 -10.07 3.97
C ASN A 106 -6.37 -8.73 3.65
N VAL A 107 -5.39 -8.77 2.76
CA VAL A 107 -4.84 -7.64 2.02
C VAL A 107 -5.27 -7.77 0.57
N TYR A 108 -6.01 -6.81 0.06
CA TYR A 108 -6.34 -6.70 -1.36
C TYR A 108 -5.51 -5.57 -1.96
N THR A 109 -4.62 -5.90 -2.88
CA THR A 109 -3.76 -4.93 -3.57
C THR A 109 -4.05 -4.91 -5.07
N PHE A 110 -4.12 -3.71 -5.66
CA PHE A 110 -4.63 -3.46 -7.00
C PHE A 110 -3.59 -2.79 -7.88
N ASP A 111 -3.38 -3.31 -9.09
CA ASP A 111 -2.53 -2.66 -10.09
C ASP A 111 -3.04 -2.97 -11.49
N PRO A 112 -3.17 -1.98 -12.39
CA PRO A 112 -3.60 -2.21 -13.76
C PRO A 112 -2.49 -2.80 -14.66
N ASN A 113 -1.23 -2.85 -14.20
CA ASN A 113 -0.11 -3.32 -15.00
C ASN A 113 0.10 -4.83 -14.82
N PRO A 114 -0.16 -5.67 -15.86
CA PRO A 114 -0.06 -7.12 -15.74
C PRO A 114 1.34 -7.62 -15.40
N GLN A 115 2.40 -6.91 -15.82
CA GLN A 115 3.78 -7.28 -15.51
C GLN A 115 4.08 -7.10 -14.03
N MET A 116 3.62 -5.99 -13.43
CA MET A 116 3.76 -5.71 -12.01
C MET A 116 2.97 -6.72 -11.18
N VAL A 117 1.72 -6.96 -11.56
CA VAL A 117 0.85 -7.97 -10.93
C VAL A 117 1.48 -9.37 -10.96
N ALA A 118 2.04 -9.79 -12.11
CA ALA A 118 2.69 -11.09 -12.23
C ALA A 118 3.90 -11.22 -11.30
N LEU A 119 4.75 -10.18 -11.24
CA LEU A 119 5.90 -10.17 -10.33
C LEU A 119 5.46 -10.20 -8.87
N ALA A 120 4.51 -9.35 -8.48
CA ALA A 120 4.01 -9.28 -7.11
C ALA A 120 3.38 -10.61 -6.66
N ARG A 121 2.61 -11.29 -7.53
CA ARG A 121 2.08 -12.64 -7.25
C ARG A 121 3.17 -13.66 -6.99
N ASP A 122 4.23 -13.66 -7.81
CA ASP A 122 5.35 -14.60 -7.62
C ASP A 122 6.07 -14.33 -6.29
N LEU A 123 6.24 -13.05 -5.91
CA LEU A 123 6.87 -12.68 -4.63
C LEU A 123 5.98 -13.03 -3.43
N VAL A 124 4.67 -12.79 -3.50
CA VAL A 124 3.68 -13.17 -2.48
C VAL A 124 3.69 -14.68 -2.27
N LYS A 125 3.73 -15.46 -3.37
CA LYS A 125 3.84 -16.92 -3.32
C LYS A 125 5.15 -17.38 -2.69
N LEU A 126 6.28 -16.80 -3.05
CA LEU A 126 7.58 -17.12 -2.47
C LEU A 126 7.62 -16.79 -0.97
N ALA A 127 6.96 -15.69 -0.56
CA ALA A 127 6.80 -15.31 0.84
C ALA A 127 5.83 -16.22 1.62
N GLY A 128 5.08 -17.11 0.95
CA GLY A 128 4.10 -18.01 1.55
C GLY A 128 2.94 -17.27 2.24
N ILE A 129 2.45 -16.16 1.66
CA ILE A 129 1.35 -15.33 2.20
C ILE A 129 0.21 -15.14 1.21
N GLU A 130 0.07 -16.02 0.25
CA GLU A 130 -0.98 -15.97 -0.78
C GLU A 130 -2.40 -16.22 -0.23
N ASP A 131 -2.50 -16.77 0.96
CA ASP A 131 -3.72 -16.90 1.75
C ASP A 131 -4.17 -15.59 2.41
N ILE A 132 -3.25 -14.63 2.60
CA ILE A 132 -3.50 -13.32 3.21
C ILE A 132 -3.51 -12.21 2.17
N VAL A 133 -2.57 -12.24 1.20
CA VAL A 133 -2.33 -11.15 0.25
C VAL A 133 -2.82 -11.53 -1.15
N HIS A 134 -3.84 -10.82 -1.60
CA HIS A 134 -4.50 -11.03 -2.89
C HIS A 134 -4.12 -9.93 -3.87
N VAL A 135 -3.27 -10.26 -4.84
CA VAL A 135 -2.82 -9.32 -5.89
C VAL A 135 -3.80 -9.39 -7.06
N LEU A 136 -4.53 -8.32 -7.30
CA LEU A 136 -5.62 -8.25 -8.28
C LEU A 136 -5.29 -7.27 -9.41
N GLU A 137 -5.47 -7.75 -10.66
CA GLU A 137 -5.19 -6.97 -11.86
C GLU A 137 -6.38 -6.12 -12.24
N GLY A 138 -6.16 -4.82 -12.38
CA GLY A 138 -7.14 -3.84 -12.85
C GLY A 138 -7.16 -2.56 -12.03
N PRO A 139 -8.02 -1.59 -12.44
CA PRO A 139 -8.26 -0.37 -11.68
C PRO A 139 -8.85 -0.68 -10.29
N GLY A 140 -8.30 -0.04 -9.25
CA GLY A 140 -8.69 -0.29 -7.86
C GLY A 140 -10.18 -0.07 -7.60
N SER A 141 -10.74 1.02 -8.15
CA SER A 141 -12.17 1.34 -8.01
C SER A 141 -13.10 0.24 -8.56
N ASP A 142 -12.76 -0.34 -9.71
CA ASP A 142 -13.59 -1.39 -10.33
C ASP A 142 -13.48 -2.70 -9.55
N ILE A 143 -12.26 -3.02 -9.09
CA ILE A 143 -12.02 -4.21 -8.28
C ILE A 143 -12.72 -4.08 -6.94
N LEU A 144 -12.64 -2.93 -6.26
CA LEU A 144 -13.31 -2.70 -4.98
C LEU A 144 -14.83 -2.86 -5.10
N LYS A 145 -15.46 -2.27 -6.13
CA LYS A 145 -16.88 -2.44 -6.40
C LYS A 145 -17.26 -3.92 -6.56
N ARG A 146 -16.42 -4.68 -7.28
CA ARG A 146 -16.63 -6.13 -7.45
C ARG A 146 -16.51 -6.89 -6.13
N LEU A 147 -15.44 -6.65 -5.36
CA LEU A 147 -15.23 -7.31 -4.06
C LEU A 147 -16.36 -7.00 -3.08
N TYR A 148 -16.87 -5.76 -3.09
CA TYR A 148 -18.03 -5.36 -2.31
C TYR A 148 -19.31 -6.11 -2.74
N ALA A 149 -19.59 -6.15 -4.05
CA ALA A 149 -20.75 -6.85 -4.60
C ALA A 149 -20.71 -8.36 -4.34
N GLU A 150 -19.52 -8.96 -4.29
CA GLU A 150 -19.28 -10.37 -3.94
C GLU A 150 -19.31 -10.64 -2.43
N GLY A 151 -19.48 -9.62 -1.59
CA GLY A 151 -19.47 -9.75 -0.12
C GLY A 151 -18.09 -10.08 0.48
N LYS A 152 -17.01 -9.92 -0.29
CA LYS A 152 -15.64 -10.19 0.16
C LYS A 152 -15.05 -9.06 1.03
N VAL A 153 -15.56 -7.84 0.86
CA VAL A 153 -15.18 -6.67 1.64
C VAL A 153 -16.45 -6.06 2.23
N ALA A 154 -16.59 -6.14 3.54
CA ALA A 154 -17.70 -5.56 4.29
C ALA A 154 -17.29 -4.37 5.15
N SER A 155 -16.00 -4.28 5.50
CA SER A 155 -15.39 -3.15 6.20
C SER A 155 -13.93 -3.05 5.84
N VAL A 156 -13.32 -1.88 6.04
CA VAL A 156 -11.91 -1.59 5.76
C VAL A 156 -11.26 -1.04 7.03
N ASP A 157 -10.17 -1.67 7.44
CA ASP A 157 -9.39 -1.24 8.60
C ASP A 157 -8.27 -0.29 8.19
N MET A 158 -7.70 -0.50 7.00
CA MET A 158 -6.73 0.41 6.41
C MET A 158 -6.92 0.46 4.89
N ALA A 159 -6.88 1.68 4.33
CA ALA A 159 -6.66 1.90 2.90
C ALA A 159 -5.33 2.63 2.69
N PHE A 160 -4.50 2.11 1.79
CA PHE A 160 -3.23 2.70 1.41
C PHE A 160 -3.29 3.16 -0.04
N PHE A 161 -3.01 4.45 -0.26
CA PHE A 161 -3.04 5.11 -1.57
C PHE A 161 -1.60 5.41 -2.00
N ASP A 162 -1.11 4.67 -2.99
CA ASP A 162 0.24 4.78 -3.57
C ASP A 162 0.22 4.51 -5.08
N HIS A 163 -0.82 4.99 -5.76
CA HIS A 163 -1.00 4.94 -7.21
C HIS A 163 -0.94 6.36 -7.79
N TRP A 164 -1.65 6.65 -8.90
CA TRP A 164 -1.69 8.00 -9.45
C TRP A 164 -2.53 8.92 -8.55
N GLU A 165 -1.97 10.03 -8.13
CA GLU A 165 -2.51 10.93 -7.10
C GLU A 165 -3.88 11.54 -7.46
N GLU A 166 -4.19 11.62 -8.76
CA GLU A 166 -5.51 12.08 -9.27
C GLU A 166 -6.66 11.15 -8.86
N PHE A 167 -6.37 9.89 -8.52
CA PHE A 167 -7.38 8.91 -8.08
C PHE A 167 -7.51 8.80 -6.56
N TYR A 168 -6.67 9.44 -5.76
CA TYR A 168 -6.74 9.34 -4.30
C TYR A 168 -8.09 9.77 -3.74
N LEU A 169 -8.58 10.96 -4.14
CA LEU A 169 -9.87 11.45 -3.66
C LEU A 169 -11.05 10.61 -4.18
N PRO A 170 -11.15 10.28 -5.48
CA PRO A 170 -12.20 9.40 -5.99
C PRO A 170 -12.26 8.04 -5.29
N ASP A 171 -11.12 7.41 -5.02
CA ASP A 171 -11.08 6.10 -4.38
C ASP A 171 -11.39 6.18 -2.88
N LEU A 172 -10.95 7.25 -2.19
CA LEU A 172 -11.37 7.52 -0.81
C LEU A 172 -12.88 7.68 -0.71
N GLN A 173 -13.49 8.48 -1.62
CA GLN A 173 -14.92 8.71 -1.66
C GLN A 173 -15.71 7.45 -2.02
N LEU A 174 -15.17 6.57 -2.86
CA LEU A 174 -15.77 5.27 -3.14
C LEU A 174 -15.88 4.40 -1.88
N ILE A 175 -14.84 4.37 -1.04
CA ILE A 175 -14.88 3.64 0.24
C ILE A 175 -15.96 4.22 1.16
N GLU A 176 -16.13 5.57 1.16
CA GLU A 176 -17.21 6.25 1.90
C GLU A 176 -18.60 5.88 1.35
N GLU A 177 -18.80 5.96 0.04
CA GLU A 177 -20.07 5.63 -0.64
C GLU A 177 -20.51 4.20 -0.35
N LEU A 178 -19.57 3.26 -0.34
CA LEU A 178 -19.80 1.86 -0.02
C LEU A 178 -19.94 1.62 1.49
N LYS A 179 -19.77 2.66 2.33
CA LYS A 179 -19.84 2.61 3.80
C LYS A 179 -18.91 1.56 4.43
N LEU A 180 -17.71 1.45 3.89
CA LEU A 180 -16.73 0.45 4.32
C LEU A 180 -15.87 0.91 5.49
N TRP A 181 -15.78 2.22 5.78
CA TRP A 181 -15.03 2.72 6.92
C TRP A 181 -15.70 2.35 8.25
N ARG A 182 -14.89 1.98 9.23
CA ARG A 182 -15.27 1.90 10.63
C ARG A 182 -14.54 2.96 11.46
N VAL A 183 -15.02 3.23 12.65
CA VAL A 183 -14.30 4.10 13.60
C VAL A 183 -12.95 3.48 13.94
N GLY A 184 -11.88 4.27 13.83
CA GLY A 184 -10.50 3.83 14.04
C GLY A 184 -9.82 3.25 12.80
N SER A 185 -10.49 3.22 11.64
CA SER A 185 -9.83 2.90 10.37
C SER A 185 -8.75 3.93 10.04
N LEU A 186 -7.75 3.50 9.29
CA LEU A 186 -6.66 4.33 8.79
C LEU A 186 -6.77 4.53 7.29
N ALA A 187 -6.57 5.74 6.82
CA ALA A 187 -6.22 5.99 5.42
C ALA A 187 -4.80 6.54 5.38
N ILE A 188 -3.93 5.88 4.63
CA ILE A 188 -2.53 6.24 4.46
C ILE A 188 -2.34 6.65 3.01
N ALA A 189 -1.77 7.83 2.78
CA ALA A 189 -1.48 8.31 1.42
C ALA A 189 -0.01 8.71 1.30
N ASP A 190 0.65 8.18 0.26
CA ASP A 190 2.03 8.53 -0.06
C ASP A 190 2.08 9.73 -1.02
N ASN A 191 3.18 10.47 -1.05
CA ASN A 191 3.50 11.52 -2.02
C ASN A 191 2.43 12.63 -2.18
N THR A 192 1.71 12.96 -1.10
CA THR A 192 0.57 13.91 -1.15
C THR A 192 0.96 15.36 -1.44
N ASP A 193 2.25 15.72 -1.29
CA ASP A 193 2.80 17.05 -1.57
C ASP A 193 3.58 17.10 -2.89
N PHE A 194 4.25 16.01 -3.28
CA PHE A 194 4.99 15.91 -4.52
C PHE A 194 4.98 14.47 -5.06
N PRO A 195 4.47 14.24 -6.29
CA PRO A 195 3.88 15.19 -7.24
C PRO A 195 2.65 15.92 -6.72
N GLY A 196 1.92 15.34 -5.74
CA GLY A 196 0.90 16.02 -4.96
C GLY A 196 -0.53 15.65 -5.30
N ALA A 197 -1.37 15.60 -4.25
CA ALA A 197 -2.80 15.32 -4.32
C ALA A 197 -3.61 16.46 -3.68
N PRO A 198 -3.66 17.67 -4.29
CA PRO A 198 -4.21 18.87 -3.66
C PRO A 198 -5.69 18.75 -3.31
N GLU A 199 -6.51 18.11 -4.16
CA GLU A 199 -7.94 17.92 -3.90
C GLU A 199 -8.18 16.94 -2.75
N TYR A 200 -7.42 15.85 -2.71
CA TYR A 200 -7.42 14.90 -1.60
C TYR A 200 -7.03 15.59 -0.27
N LEU A 201 -5.93 16.36 -0.28
CA LEU A 201 -5.48 17.10 0.89
C LEU A 201 -6.51 18.14 1.37
N ALA A 202 -7.15 18.87 0.45
CA ALA A 202 -8.18 19.85 0.80
C ALA A 202 -9.38 19.15 1.47
N TYR A 203 -9.83 18.03 0.90
CA TYR A 203 -10.97 17.26 1.39
C TYR A 203 -10.71 16.71 2.81
N VAL A 204 -9.58 16.04 3.02
CA VAL A 204 -9.29 15.41 4.32
C VAL A 204 -8.95 16.41 5.40
N LYS A 205 -8.30 17.56 5.07
CA LYS A 205 -8.05 18.66 5.99
C LYS A 205 -9.33 19.39 6.41
N ALA A 206 -10.35 19.40 5.57
CA ALA A 206 -11.69 19.87 5.91
C ALA A 206 -12.45 18.88 6.82
N GLY A 207 -11.90 17.69 7.06
CA GLY A 207 -12.54 16.65 7.86
C GLY A 207 -13.58 15.83 7.09
N GLY A 208 -13.48 15.76 5.75
CA GLY A 208 -14.44 15.09 4.88
C GLY A 208 -15.48 16.02 4.27
N ASN A 209 -16.65 15.50 3.89
CA ASN A 209 -17.69 16.29 3.21
C ASN A 209 -18.53 17.23 4.12
N GLY A 210 -18.30 17.20 5.43
CA GLY A 210 -18.98 18.07 6.39
C GLY A 210 -20.47 17.77 6.65
N THR A 211 -21.02 16.72 6.04
CA THR A 211 -22.43 16.34 6.25
C THR A 211 -22.61 15.64 7.60
N ALA A 212 -23.69 15.91 8.31
CA ALA A 212 -24.01 15.24 9.57
C ALA A 212 -24.14 13.71 9.36
N GLY A 213 -23.41 12.92 10.15
CA GLY A 213 -23.38 11.46 10.05
C GLY A 213 -22.47 10.91 8.96
N SER A 214 -21.71 11.77 8.25
CA SER A 214 -20.66 11.32 7.36
C SER A 214 -19.36 10.98 8.09
N VAL A 215 -18.47 10.32 7.36
CA VAL A 215 -17.10 10.04 7.82
C VAL A 215 -16.37 11.35 8.12
N LYS A 216 -15.61 11.38 9.20
CA LYS A 216 -14.72 12.48 9.56
C LYS A 216 -13.29 11.99 9.62
N TYR A 217 -12.37 12.84 9.21
CA TYR A 217 -10.95 12.56 9.20
C TYR A 217 -10.20 13.48 10.18
N GLU A 218 -9.35 12.87 10.98
CA GLU A 218 -8.28 13.57 11.67
C GLU A 218 -6.97 13.26 10.94
N SER A 219 -6.32 14.28 10.39
CA SER A 219 -5.12 14.12 9.56
C SER A 219 -3.85 14.41 10.33
N LYS A 220 -2.82 13.57 10.15
CA LYS A 220 -1.48 13.77 10.68
C LYS A 220 -0.45 13.53 9.61
N SER A 221 0.40 14.51 9.34
CA SER A 221 1.51 14.39 8.41
C SER A 221 2.78 13.99 9.14
N TYR A 222 3.53 13.07 8.54
CA TYR A 222 4.84 12.64 9.00
C TYR A 222 5.86 12.93 7.92
N GLU A 223 6.93 13.61 8.30
CA GLU A 223 8.04 13.88 7.40
C GLU A 223 9.11 12.79 7.56
N THR A 224 9.50 12.18 6.47
CA THR A 224 10.56 11.19 6.44
C THR A 224 11.66 11.62 5.47
N GLN A 225 12.90 11.29 5.79
CA GLN A 225 14.01 11.57 4.88
C GLN A 225 13.95 10.62 3.68
N ALA A 226 13.83 11.18 2.48
CA ALA A 226 13.96 10.43 1.25
C ALA A 226 15.41 10.38 0.80
N GLY A 227 16.00 9.19 0.79
CA GLY A 227 17.16 8.87 -0.01
C GLY A 227 18.52 9.26 0.54
N ARG A 228 19.54 8.62 -0.02
CA ARG A 228 20.96 8.81 0.27
C ARG A 228 21.54 9.94 -0.59
N GLY A 229 22.21 10.90 0.05
CA GLY A 229 23.10 11.85 -0.59
C GLY A 229 23.21 13.16 0.20
N PRO A 230 24.36 13.85 0.16
CA PRO A 230 24.58 15.10 0.88
C PRO A 230 23.85 16.31 0.30
N VAL A 231 23.04 16.11 -0.74
CA VAL A 231 22.30 17.18 -1.42
C VAL A 231 20.85 16.76 -1.53
N SER A 232 20.01 17.40 -0.73
CA SER A 232 18.56 17.32 -0.64
C SER A 232 18.00 16.12 0.14
N ALA A 233 17.85 16.29 1.45
CA ALA A 233 16.81 15.60 2.19
C ALA A 233 15.45 16.14 1.69
N PHE A 234 14.87 15.53 0.67
CA PHE A 234 13.47 15.76 0.36
C PHE A 234 12.67 15.09 1.48
N LEU A 235 12.00 15.91 2.27
CA LEU A 235 11.01 15.44 3.23
C LEU A 235 9.79 15.02 2.41
N ILE A 236 9.47 13.73 2.40
CA ILE A 236 8.29 13.22 1.72
C ILE A 236 7.28 12.89 2.81
N PRO A 237 6.18 13.64 2.94
CA PRO A 237 5.20 13.39 3.98
C PRO A 237 4.43 12.11 3.71
N LEU A 238 4.14 11.41 4.78
CA LEU A 238 3.15 10.36 4.86
C LEU A 238 1.94 10.96 5.58
N LEU A 239 0.80 10.97 4.92
CA LEU A 239 -0.44 11.42 5.51
C LEU A 239 -1.20 10.24 6.09
N LEU A 240 -1.47 10.28 7.38
CA LEU A 240 -2.34 9.34 8.06
C LEU A 240 -3.67 10.01 8.38
N LEU A 241 -4.76 9.35 8.09
CA LEU A 241 -6.10 9.76 8.44
C LEU A 241 -6.69 8.76 9.42
N PHE A 242 -7.18 9.27 10.54
CA PHE A 242 -7.95 8.50 11.51
C PHE A 242 -9.43 8.76 11.25
N VAL A 243 -10.19 7.69 11.05
CA VAL A 243 -11.60 7.77 10.72
C VAL A 243 -12.44 7.82 11.99
N SER A 244 -13.35 8.77 12.07
CA SER A 244 -14.40 8.86 13.10
C SER A 244 -15.76 9.09 12.44
N CYS A 245 -16.83 8.78 13.15
CA CYS A 245 -18.21 8.97 12.69
C CYS A 245 -18.96 9.93 13.62
#